data_2806e32deb4e0bc7063c0d17ac2fcf14
#
_entry.id   2806e32deb4e0bc7063c0d17ac2fcf14
#
_cell.length_a   1.000
_cell.length_b   1.000
_cell.length_c   1.000
_cell.angle_alpha   90.00
_cell.angle_beta   90.00
_cell.angle_gamma   90.00
#
_symmetry.space_group_name_H-M   'P 1'
#
loop_
_entity.id
_entity.type
_entity.pdbx_description
1 polymer ?
#
loop_
_entity_poly.entity_id
_entity_poly.type
_entity_poly.pdbx_seq_one_letter_code
_entity_poly.pdbx_strand_id
1 'polypeptide(L)'
;GSVRYLVDPRVVEGTAWVTGANVERRHVLNLVMGRDFTADGTIEAAEVREGDLAPDGSGPLHLERGIEIGHIFQLGRKYAKALGLTVLDENGKTQVVTMGSYGIGVTRVMAALAEANCDDKGLSWPAQIAPFDVHVLATGKGDEVFATAQSLGEQLDAAGLDVLVDDRRKVSAGVKFKDYELVGVPFGL
;
A
#
# COMPACT_ATOMS: atom_id res chain seq x y z
N GLY A 1 -27.32 -4.53 -34.08
CA GLY A 1 -25.97 -4.75 -34.52
C GLY A 1 -25.39 -5.99 -33.86
N SER A 2 -24.61 -6.79 -34.57
CA SER A 2 -23.92 -7.95 -33.99
C SER A 2 -22.83 -7.43 -33.01
N VAL A 3 -22.77 -7.99 -31.84
CA VAL A 3 -21.65 -7.77 -30.91
C VAL A 3 -20.53 -8.74 -31.28
N ARG A 4 -19.36 -8.20 -31.57
CA ARG A 4 -18.16 -9.01 -31.75
C ARG A 4 -17.66 -9.49 -30.41
N TYR A 5 -17.33 -10.78 -30.29
CA TYR A 5 -16.79 -11.30 -29.04
C TYR A 5 -15.54 -12.14 -29.23
N LEU A 6 -14.63 -12.01 -28.31
CA LEU A 6 -13.35 -12.70 -28.26
C LEU A 6 -13.35 -13.66 -27.06
N VAL A 7 -12.60 -14.73 -27.18
CA VAL A 7 -12.44 -15.72 -26.10
C VAL A 7 -10.98 -15.82 -25.67
N ASP A 8 -10.76 -16.22 -24.44
CA ASP A 8 -9.43 -16.57 -23.95
C ASP A 8 -8.89 -17.79 -24.71
N PRO A 9 -7.58 -17.89 -25.02
CA PRO A 9 -6.98 -19.03 -25.70
C PRO A 9 -7.23 -20.39 -25.04
N ARG A 10 -7.60 -20.41 -23.77
CA ARG A 10 -7.97 -21.64 -23.04
C ARG A 10 -9.38 -22.14 -23.36
N VAL A 11 -10.22 -21.30 -23.94
CA VAL A 11 -11.54 -21.68 -24.42
C VAL A 11 -11.38 -22.32 -25.78
N VAL A 12 -10.94 -23.57 -25.79
CA VAL A 12 -10.71 -24.32 -27.01
C VAL A 12 -11.96 -25.12 -27.41
N GLU A 13 -12.04 -25.47 -28.68
CA GLU A 13 -13.13 -26.29 -29.23
C GLU A 13 -13.30 -27.59 -28.43
N GLY A 14 -14.54 -27.90 -28.07
CA GLY A 14 -14.89 -29.07 -27.26
C GLY A 14 -14.82 -28.89 -25.76
N THR A 15 -14.26 -27.78 -25.23
CA THR A 15 -14.31 -27.49 -23.79
C THR A 15 -15.67 -26.96 -23.38
N ALA A 16 -16.14 -27.37 -22.19
CA ALA A 16 -17.44 -27.00 -21.64
C ALA A 16 -17.34 -25.92 -20.56
N TRP A 17 -18.14 -24.87 -20.70
CA TRP A 17 -18.07 -23.69 -19.84
C TRP A 17 -19.42 -23.34 -19.22
N VAL A 18 -19.40 -22.51 -18.19
CA VAL A 18 -20.56 -21.92 -17.55
C VAL A 18 -20.56 -20.41 -17.81
N THR A 19 -21.71 -19.86 -18.23
CA THR A 19 -21.86 -18.42 -18.48
C THR A 19 -23.21 -17.91 -18.03
N GLY A 20 -23.41 -16.58 -17.98
CA GLY A 20 -24.71 -15.96 -17.77
C GLY A 20 -25.68 -16.27 -18.91
N ALA A 21 -26.95 -16.49 -18.58
CA ALA A 21 -28.00 -16.84 -19.55
C ALA A 21 -28.75 -15.64 -20.16
N ASN A 22 -28.32 -14.38 -19.88
CA ASN A 22 -29.05 -13.14 -20.21
C ASN A 22 -30.49 -13.12 -19.69
N VAL A 23 -30.76 -13.94 -18.67
CA VAL A 23 -32.01 -14.00 -17.90
C VAL A 23 -31.65 -13.88 -16.43
N GLU A 24 -32.36 -13.05 -15.70
CA GLU A 24 -32.07 -12.81 -14.30
C GLU A 24 -31.99 -14.11 -13.49
N ARG A 25 -30.91 -14.25 -12.69
CA ARG A 25 -30.61 -15.40 -11.82
C ARG A 25 -30.49 -16.75 -12.53
N ARG A 26 -30.18 -16.76 -13.82
CA ARG A 26 -29.96 -18.01 -14.58
C ARG A 26 -28.57 -18.05 -15.22
N HIS A 27 -28.06 -19.28 -15.38
CA HIS A 27 -26.82 -19.56 -16.06
C HIS A 27 -27.05 -20.64 -17.12
N VAL A 28 -26.21 -20.58 -18.17
CA VAL A 28 -26.09 -21.66 -19.14
C VAL A 28 -24.95 -22.55 -18.68
N LEU A 29 -25.22 -23.85 -18.57
CA LEU A 29 -24.22 -24.87 -18.28
C LEU A 29 -23.87 -25.61 -19.54
N ASN A 30 -22.62 -26.14 -19.57
CA ASN A 30 -22.14 -26.95 -20.69
C ASN A 30 -22.19 -26.21 -22.05
N LEU A 31 -21.82 -24.94 -22.04
CA LEU A 31 -21.63 -24.17 -23.27
C LEU A 31 -20.31 -24.59 -23.94
N VAL A 32 -20.35 -25.08 -25.15
CA VAL A 32 -19.20 -25.67 -25.86
C VAL A 32 -18.89 -24.85 -27.11
N MET A 33 -17.65 -24.37 -27.21
CA MET A 33 -17.16 -23.71 -28.42
C MET A 33 -17.13 -24.70 -29.59
N GLY A 34 -17.52 -24.25 -30.78
CA GLY A 34 -17.66 -25.05 -31.97
C GLY A 34 -19.03 -25.76 -32.10
N ARG A 35 -19.70 -26.04 -30.97
CA ARG A 35 -21.06 -26.58 -30.95
C ARG A 35 -22.13 -25.51 -30.77
N ASP A 36 -21.97 -24.66 -29.78
CA ASP A 36 -23.01 -23.71 -29.35
C ASP A 36 -22.70 -22.27 -29.75
N PHE A 37 -21.42 -21.96 -29.98
CA PHE A 37 -20.96 -20.64 -30.41
C PHE A 37 -19.63 -20.74 -31.16
N THR A 38 -19.35 -19.68 -31.95
CA THR A 38 -18.04 -19.48 -32.61
C THR A 38 -17.54 -18.08 -32.24
N ALA A 39 -16.34 -17.99 -31.75
CA ALA A 39 -15.73 -16.70 -31.40
C ALA A 39 -15.21 -15.97 -32.63
N ASP A 40 -15.21 -14.63 -32.59
CA ASP A 40 -14.63 -13.78 -33.64
C ASP A 40 -13.10 -13.69 -33.59
N GLY A 41 -12.48 -14.26 -32.57
CA GLY A 41 -11.05 -14.31 -32.36
C GLY A 41 -10.71 -14.62 -30.91
N THR A 42 -9.42 -14.53 -30.58
CA THR A 42 -8.90 -14.78 -29.25
C THR A 42 -8.29 -13.51 -28.62
N ILE A 43 -8.31 -13.42 -27.30
CA ILE A 43 -7.65 -12.41 -26.50
C ILE A 43 -7.19 -13.04 -25.19
N GLU A 44 -5.97 -12.76 -24.74
CA GLU A 44 -5.52 -13.14 -23.41
C GLU A 44 -6.22 -12.27 -22.37
N ALA A 45 -7.20 -12.83 -21.68
CA ALA A 45 -8.04 -12.15 -20.70
C ALA A 45 -8.08 -12.89 -19.35
N ALA A 46 -7.24 -13.89 -19.19
CA ALA A 46 -7.15 -14.66 -17.95
C ALA A 46 -6.35 -13.95 -16.88
N GLU A 47 -6.67 -14.25 -15.62
CA GLU A 47 -5.81 -13.86 -14.51
C GLU A 47 -4.43 -14.49 -14.65
N VAL A 48 -3.40 -13.69 -14.37
CA VAL A 48 -2.02 -14.14 -14.27
C VAL A 48 -1.88 -15.14 -13.12
N ARG A 49 -1.13 -16.20 -13.34
CA ARG A 49 -0.86 -17.24 -12.36
C ARG A 49 0.62 -17.36 -12.07
N GLU A 50 0.93 -17.95 -10.94
CA GLU A 50 2.30 -18.35 -10.58
C GLU A 50 2.89 -19.22 -11.70
N GLY A 51 4.06 -18.84 -12.20
CA GLY A 51 4.76 -19.56 -13.25
C GLY A 51 4.37 -19.21 -14.68
N ASP A 52 3.37 -18.35 -14.91
CA ASP A 52 3.07 -17.82 -16.25
C ASP A 52 4.29 -17.06 -16.78
N LEU A 53 4.52 -17.14 -18.09
CA LEU A 53 5.66 -16.43 -18.71
C LEU A 53 5.34 -14.93 -18.83
N ALA A 54 6.31 -14.10 -18.47
CA ALA A 54 6.22 -12.66 -18.66
C ALA A 54 6.16 -12.32 -20.17
N PRO A 55 5.30 -11.36 -20.59
CA PRO A 55 5.14 -10.99 -21.99
C PRO A 55 6.41 -10.44 -22.66
N ASP A 56 7.31 -9.89 -21.86
CA ASP A 56 8.60 -9.34 -22.30
C ASP A 56 9.72 -10.39 -22.41
N GLY A 57 9.43 -11.66 -22.08
CA GLY A 57 10.37 -12.76 -22.11
C GLY A 57 11.36 -12.78 -20.94
N SER A 58 11.15 -12.00 -19.87
CA SER A 58 12.05 -11.96 -18.71
C SER A 58 12.07 -13.24 -17.87
N GLY A 59 11.09 -14.13 -18.08
CA GLY A 59 11.01 -15.41 -17.38
C GLY A 59 9.65 -15.69 -16.78
N PRO A 60 9.54 -16.69 -15.89
CA PRO A 60 8.30 -16.98 -15.18
C PRO A 60 7.96 -15.87 -14.17
N LEU A 61 6.67 -15.57 -14.08
CA LEU A 61 6.13 -14.61 -13.11
C LEU A 61 5.98 -15.28 -11.74
N HIS A 62 6.25 -14.51 -10.70
CA HIS A 62 6.04 -14.89 -9.31
C HIS A 62 4.98 -14.00 -8.68
N LEU A 63 4.10 -14.61 -7.87
CA LEU A 63 3.05 -13.89 -7.15
C LEU A 63 3.54 -13.51 -5.76
N GLU A 64 3.59 -12.23 -5.47
CA GLU A 64 3.94 -11.71 -4.17
C GLU A 64 2.81 -10.86 -3.58
N ARG A 65 2.75 -10.81 -2.25
CA ARG A 65 1.83 -9.92 -1.55
C ARG A 65 2.50 -8.57 -1.32
N GLY A 66 1.79 -7.51 -1.69
CA GLY A 66 2.24 -6.13 -1.46
C GLY A 66 1.15 -5.30 -0.80
N ILE A 67 1.55 -4.18 -0.20
CA ILE A 67 0.64 -3.17 0.34
C ILE A 67 0.64 -1.98 -0.62
N GLU A 68 -0.53 -1.63 -1.15
CA GLU A 68 -0.68 -0.41 -1.93
C GLU A 68 -0.62 0.81 -1.02
N ILE A 69 0.43 1.61 -1.13
CA ILE A 69 0.61 2.83 -0.34
C ILE A 69 0.27 4.11 -1.09
N GLY A 70 0.23 4.07 -2.41
CA GLY A 70 -0.14 5.21 -3.25
C GLY A 70 -0.73 4.79 -4.57
N HIS A 71 -1.48 5.71 -5.20
CA HIS A 71 -2.10 5.47 -6.49
C HIS A 71 -2.11 6.72 -7.37
N ILE A 72 -1.91 6.52 -8.66
CA ILE A 72 -1.99 7.56 -9.68
C ILE A 72 -3.21 7.27 -10.55
N PHE A 73 -4.15 8.21 -10.61
CA PHE A 73 -5.33 8.12 -11.45
C PHE A 73 -5.20 9.01 -12.69
N GLN A 74 -5.23 8.41 -13.85
CA GLN A 74 -5.32 9.11 -15.14
C GLN A 74 -6.79 9.38 -15.46
N LEU A 75 -7.34 10.50 -14.99
CA LEU A 75 -8.75 10.82 -15.12
C LEU A 75 -9.15 11.29 -16.53
N GLY A 76 -8.17 11.64 -17.35
CA GLY A 76 -8.39 12.15 -18.70
C GLY A 76 -9.22 13.45 -18.69
N ARG A 77 -10.22 13.52 -19.56
CA ARG A 77 -11.08 14.71 -19.72
C ARG A 77 -12.51 14.50 -19.22
N LYS A 78 -12.84 13.34 -18.64
CA LYS A 78 -14.21 13.00 -18.25
C LYS A 78 -14.81 14.02 -17.28
N TYR A 79 -14.12 14.28 -16.18
CA TYR A 79 -14.61 15.21 -15.15
C TYR A 79 -14.49 16.67 -15.59
N ALA A 80 -13.42 17.06 -16.27
CA ALA A 80 -13.26 18.40 -16.79
C ALA A 80 -14.39 18.79 -17.78
N LYS A 81 -14.80 17.86 -18.65
CA LYS A 81 -15.96 18.08 -19.53
C LYS A 81 -17.26 18.24 -18.75
N ALA A 82 -17.52 17.37 -17.77
CA ALA A 82 -18.73 17.39 -16.98
C ALA A 82 -18.88 18.66 -16.12
N LEU A 83 -17.74 19.17 -15.61
CA LEU A 83 -17.70 20.37 -14.76
C LEU A 83 -17.43 21.67 -15.51
N GLY A 84 -17.28 21.62 -16.84
CA GLY A 84 -17.01 22.80 -17.67
C GLY A 84 -15.63 23.42 -17.45
N LEU A 85 -14.65 22.62 -16.97
CA LEU A 85 -13.29 23.10 -16.73
C LEU A 85 -12.51 23.23 -18.05
N THR A 86 -12.30 24.48 -18.46
CA THR A 86 -11.57 24.80 -19.69
C THR A 86 -10.52 25.87 -19.44
N VAL A 87 -9.50 25.89 -20.28
CA VAL A 87 -8.45 26.93 -20.32
C VAL A 87 -8.29 27.41 -21.76
N LEU A 88 -7.66 28.54 -21.94
CA LEU A 88 -7.23 29.01 -23.26
C LEU A 88 -5.82 28.49 -23.55
N ASP A 89 -5.62 27.93 -24.73
CA ASP A 89 -4.28 27.60 -25.20
C ASP A 89 -3.50 28.88 -25.66
N GLU A 90 -2.27 28.71 -26.09
CA GLU A 90 -1.39 29.78 -26.55
C GLU A 90 -1.96 30.60 -27.70
N ASN A 91 -2.92 30.04 -28.45
CA ASN A 91 -3.61 30.70 -29.57
C ASN A 91 -4.98 31.29 -29.14
N GLY A 92 -5.29 31.32 -27.86
CA GLY A 92 -6.57 31.80 -27.32
C GLY A 92 -7.75 30.87 -27.56
N LYS A 93 -7.52 29.62 -27.98
CA LYS A 93 -8.58 28.63 -28.21
C LYS A 93 -8.89 27.87 -26.94
N THR A 94 -10.19 27.71 -26.64
CA THR A 94 -10.68 26.96 -25.49
C THR A 94 -10.32 25.49 -25.60
N GLN A 95 -9.67 24.95 -24.55
CA GLN A 95 -9.28 23.55 -24.40
C GLN A 95 -9.86 22.97 -23.12
N VAL A 96 -10.36 21.75 -23.20
CA VAL A 96 -10.77 20.99 -22.01
C VAL A 96 -9.53 20.41 -21.34
N VAL A 97 -9.38 20.65 -20.04
CA VAL A 97 -8.21 20.22 -19.26
C VAL A 97 -8.14 18.69 -19.15
N THR A 98 -6.94 18.14 -19.29
CA THR A 98 -6.65 16.74 -18.92
C THR A 98 -6.28 16.69 -17.43
N MET A 99 -6.90 15.79 -16.69
CA MET A 99 -6.78 15.69 -15.23
C MET A 99 -6.04 14.43 -14.83
N GLY A 100 -5.27 14.54 -13.75
CA GLY A 100 -4.73 13.43 -12.99
C GLY A 100 -5.07 13.61 -11.52
N SER A 101 -5.05 12.52 -10.75
CA SER A 101 -5.17 12.54 -9.30
C SER A 101 -4.09 11.65 -8.71
N TYR A 102 -3.52 12.07 -7.60
CA TYR A 102 -2.38 11.42 -6.95
C TYR A 102 -2.67 11.31 -5.47
N GLY A 103 -2.59 10.11 -4.93
CA GLY A 103 -2.88 9.88 -3.53
C GLY A 103 -1.83 9.00 -2.86
N ILE A 104 -1.50 9.32 -1.59
CA ILE A 104 -0.68 8.49 -0.72
C ILE A 104 -1.44 8.31 0.59
N GLY A 105 -1.56 7.04 1.03
CA GLY A 105 -2.13 6.70 2.33
C GLY A 105 -1.10 6.89 3.45
N VAL A 106 -1.00 8.10 4.03
CA VAL A 106 0.04 8.43 5.04
C VAL A 106 0.00 7.45 6.21
N THR A 107 -1.17 7.19 6.77
CA THR A 107 -1.33 6.22 7.88
C THR A 107 -1.04 4.78 7.43
N ARG A 108 -1.33 4.44 6.19
CA ARG A 108 -0.98 3.13 5.63
C ARG A 108 0.52 2.97 5.44
N VAL A 109 1.22 4.02 5.02
CA VAL A 109 2.71 4.03 4.96
C VAL A 109 3.29 3.77 6.34
N MET A 110 2.78 4.43 7.38
CA MET A 110 3.23 4.21 8.75
C MET A 110 3.00 2.75 9.19
N ALA A 111 1.82 2.18 8.92
CA ALA A 111 1.52 0.78 9.24
C ALA A 111 2.44 -0.19 8.47
N ALA A 112 2.67 0.06 7.19
CA ALA A 112 3.56 -0.77 6.36
C ALA A 112 5.02 -0.72 6.85
N LEU A 113 5.48 0.46 7.29
CA LEU A 113 6.82 0.61 7.86
C LEU A 113 6.94 -0.08 9.21
N ALA A 114 5.91 -0.01 10.06
CA ALA A 114 5.89 -0.75 11.32
C ALA A 114 5.96 -2.27 11.08
N GLU A 115 5.19 -2.78 10.12
CA GLU A 115 5.19 -4.21 9.76
C GLU A 115 6.54 -4.66 9.19
N ALA A 116 7.19 -3.82 8.36
CA ALA A 116 8.49 -4.13 7.76
C ALA A 116 9.67 -4.00 8.74
N ASN A 117 9.51 -3.25 9.83
CA ASN A 117 10.56 -2.94 10.80
C ASN A 117 10.15 -3.37 12.22
N CYS A 118 9.72 -4.60 12.37
CA CYS A 118 9.46 -5.21 13.68
C CYS A 118 10.13 -6.57 13.80
N ASP A 119 10.43 -6.97 15.02
CA ASP A 119 10.89 -8.31 15.37
C ASP A 119 10.04 -8.90 16.50
N ASP A 120 10.47 -9.99 17.12
CA ASP A 120 9.81 -10.65 18.25
C ASP A 120 9.85 -9.84 19.56
N LYS A 121 10.60 -8.74 19.62
CA LYS A 121 10.70 -7.84 20.77
C LYS A 121 9.86 -6.58 20.64
N GLY A 122 9.73 -6.04 19.43
CA GLY A 122 8.98 -4.82 19.19
C GLY A 122 9.28 -4.15 17.85
N LEU A 123 9.19 -2.83 17.83
CA LEU A 123 9.41 -2.01 16.65
C LEU A 123 10.88 -1.54 16.56
N SER A 124 11.31 -1.26 15.35
CA SER A 124 12.61 -0.67 15.06
C SER A 124 12.43 0.41 13.98
N TRP A 125 11.99 1.59 14.38
CA TRP A 125 11.72 2.67 13.43
C TRP A 125 13.00 3.16 12.75
N PRO A 126 12.99 3.37 11.42
CA PRO A 126 14.00 4.18 10.77
C PRO A 126 14.04 5.58 11.37
N ALA A 127 15.24 6.12 11.60
CA ALA A 127 15.42 7.41 12.28
C ALA A 127 14.64 8.58 11.64
N GLN A 128 14.43 8.53 10.30
CA GLN A 128 13.74 9.59 9.56
C GLN A 128 12.24 9.69 9.87
N ILE A 129 11.65 8.66 10.50
CA ILE A 129 10.21 8.57 10.74
C ILE A 129 9.89 8.09 12.17
N ALA A 130 10.90 7.91 12.99
CA ALA A 130 10.73 7.57 14.39
C ALA A 130 9.91 8.64 15.11
N PRO A 131 9.03 8.26 16.06
CA PRO A 131 8.25 9.24 16.83
C PRO A 131 9.13 10.11 17.76
N PHE A 132 10.30 9.61 18.11
CA PHE A 132 11.34 10.29 18.91
C PHE A 132 12.71 9.84 18.42
N ASP A 133 13.70 10.73 18.52
CA ASP A 133 15.10 10.39 18.22
C ASP A 133 15.73 9.57 19.34
N VAL A 134 15.45 9.97 20.59
CA VAL A 134 16.07 9.40 21.78
C VAL A 134 15.04 9.06 22.85
N HIS A 135 15.20 7.91 23.49
CA HIS A 135 14.43 7.51 24.66
C HIS A 135 15.37 7.45 25.88
N VAL A 136 15.23 8.37 26.81
CA VAL A 136 15.98 8.41 28.07
C VAL A 136 15.23 7.62 29.12
N LEU A 137 15.88 6.60 29.71
CA LEU A 137 15.27 5.65 30.64
C LEU A 137 15.85 5.85 32.04
N ALA A 138 15.14 6.56 32.92
CA ALA A 138 15.55 6.69 34.30
C ALA A 138 15.43 5.36 35.07
N THR A 139 16.56 4.67 35.26
CA THR A 139 16.60 3.33 35.90
C THR A 139 17.29 3.43 37.26
N GLY A 140 16.54 3.41 38.33
CA GLY A 140 17.06 3.52 39.71
C GLY A 140 15.99 3.90 40.73
N LYS A 141 16.39 4.09 42.00
CA LYS A 141 15.48 4.42 43.07
C LYS A 141 15.72 5.83 43.64
N GLY A 142 16.87 6.46 43.38
CA GLY A 142 17.25 7.75 43.93
C GLY A 142 16.70 8.89 43.08
N ASP A 143 16.33 10.00 43.73
CA ASP A 143 15.85 11.22 43.06
C ASP A 143 16.89 11.80 42.10
N GLU A 144 18.17 11.63 42.39
CA GLU A 144 19.27 12.06 41.53
C GLU A 144 19.24 11.41 40.12
N VAL A 145 18.84 10.13 40.01
CA VAL A 145 18.75 9.43 38.73
C VAL A 145 17.68 10.08 37.86
N PHE A 146 16.52 10.40 38.46
CA PHE A 146 15.42 11.02 37.72
C PHE A 146 15.75 12.47 37.34
N ALA A 147 16.40 13.23 38.26
CA ALA A 147 16.86 14.58 37.96
C ALA A 147 17.90 14.59 36.83
N THR A 148 18.84 13.64 36.82
CA THR A 148 19.84 13.49 35.78
C THR A 148 19.19 13.14 34.44
N ALA A 149 18.26 12.16 34.41
CA ALA A 149 17.54 11.78 33.19
C ALA A 149 16.72 12.95 32.62
N GLN A 150 16.07 13.72 33.50
CA GLN A 150 15.33 14.91 33.07
C GLN A 150 16.26 15.97 32.49
N SER A 151 17.36 16.29 33.19
CA SER A 151 18.36 17.26 32.71
C SER A 151 19.00 16.84 31.39
N LEU A 152 19.27 15.54 31.22
CA LEU A 152 19.78 14.99 29.95
C LEU A 152 18.75 15.16 28.83
N GLY A 153 17.48 14.83 29.09
CA GLY A 153 16.40 15.04 28.15
C GLY A 153 16.30 16.50 27.70
N GLU A 154 16.33 17.43 28.62
CA GLU A 154 16.30 18.89 28.34
C GLU A 154 17.51 19.36 27.52
N GLN A 155 18.70 18.81 27.74
CA GLN A 155 19.90 19.13 26.98
C GLN A 155 19.80 18.61 25.54
N LEU A 156 19.27 17.39 25.35
CA LEU A 156 19.07 16.79 24.04
C LEU A 156 17.98 17.52 23.25
N ASP A 157 16.87 17.88 23.90
CA ASP A 157 15.80 18.68 23.31
C ASP A 157 16.31 20.06 22.87
N ALA A 158 17.10 20.72 23.73
CA ALA A 158 17.74 21.99 23.39
C ALA A 158 18.75 21.88 22.24
N ALA A 159 19.27 20.68 21.97
CA ALA A 159 20.11 20.39 20.82
C ALA A 159 19.31 20.09 19.54
N GLY A 160 17.98 20.08 19.61
CA GLY A 160 17.07 19.90 18.48
C GLY A 160 16.68 18.46 18.20
N LEU A 161 16.80 17.57 19.19
CA LEU A 161 16.35 16.18 19.11
C LEU A 161 14.97 16.03 19.75
N ASP A 162 14.12 15.19 19.17
CA ASP A 162 12.86 14.78 19.78
C ASP A 162 13.12 13.70 20.85
N VAL A 163 12.84 14.01 22.12
CA VAL A 163 13.22 13.16 23.26
C VAL A 163 12.02 12.66 24.04
N LEU A 164 11.98 11.34 24.26
CA LEU A 164 11.06 10.72 25.21
C LEU A 164 11.81 10.41 26.51
N VAL A 165 11.34 10.91 27.66
CA VAL A 165 11.91 10.61 28.97
C VAL A 165 10.97 9.69 29.74
N ASP A 166 11.43 8.48 30.11
CA ASP A 166 10.69 7.59 31.00
C ASP A 166 11.03 7.88 32.46
N ASP A 167 10.26 8.76 33.08
CA ASP A 167 10.37 9.18 34.47
C ASP A 167 9.52 8.35 35.46
N ARG A 168 8.94 7.24 35.06
CA ARG A 168 8.08 6.39 35.90
C ARG A 168 8.84 5.80 37.07
N ARG A 169 8.52 6.24 38.31
CA ARG A 169 9.26 5.88 39.51
C ARG A 169 8.94 4.50 40.07
N LYS A 170 7.74 3.97 39.80
CA LYS A 170 7.25 2.69 40.34
C LYS A 170 7.30 1.53 39.33
N VAL A 171 8.10 1.67 38.32
CA VAL A 171 8.28 0.69 37.25
C VAL A 171 9.70 0.14 37.30
N SER A 172 9.86 -1.17 37.17
CA SER A 172 11.19 -1.78 37.16
C SER A 172 11.95 -1.46 35.87
N ALA A 173 13.27 -1.44 35.94
CA ALA A 173 14.14 -1.24 34.78
C ALA A 173 13.81 -2.22 33.63
N GLY A 174 13.56 -3.50 33.95
CA GLY A 174 13.22 -4.51 32.94
C GLY A 174 11.92 -4.22 32.20
N VAL A 175 10.92 -3.61 32.84
CA VAL A 175 9.70 -3.17 32.15
C VAL A 175 9.99 -1.97 31.25
N LYS A 176 10.76 -0.99 31.73
CA LYS A 176 11.14 0.17 30.92
C LYS A 176 11.91 -0.22 29.66
N PHE A 177 12.84 -1.16 29.74
CA PHE A 177 13.57 -1.67 28.59
C PHE A 177 12.66 -2.40 27.60
N LYS A 178 11.70 -3.19 28.11
CA LYS A 178 10.71 -3.84 27.23
C LYS A 178 9.80 -2.84 26.53
N ASP A 179 9.35 -1.80 27.24
CA ASP A 179 8.55 -0.72 26.66
C ASP A 179 9.37 0.06 25.60
N TYR A 180 10.66 0.29 25.85
CA TYR A 180 11.58 0.89 24.88
C TYR A 180 11.67 0.04 23.60
N GLU A 181 11.89 -1.27 23.73
CA GLU A 181 11.92 -2.20 22.60
C GLU A 181 10.58 -2.21 21.85
N LEU A 182 9.44 -2.21 22.56
CA LEU A 182 8.11 -2.16 21.94
C LEU A 182 7.85 -0.86 21.16
N VAL A 183 8.27 0.29 21.69
CA VAL A 183 8.12 1.59 21.03
C VAL A 183 9.07 1.75 19.85
N GLY A 184 10.27 1.19 19.96
CA GLY A 184 11.25 1.12 18.87
C GLY A 184 11.93 2.44 18.52
N VAL A 185 12.17 3.31 19.53
CA VAL A 185 12.97 4.52 19.36
C VAL A 185 14.40 4.17 19.00
N PRO A 186 15.05 4.84 18.00
CA PRO A 186 16.36 4.43 17.49
C PRO A 186 17.47 4.41 18.53
N PHE A 187 17.49 5.38 19.45
CA PHE A 187 18.51 5.48 20.50
C PHE A 187 17.90 5.43 21.90
N GLY A 188 18.41 4.51 22.73
CA GLY A 188 18.08 4.41 24.15
C GLY A 188 19.28 4.81 25.04
N LEU A 189 19.06 5.64 26.05
CA LEU A 189 20.04 6.11 27.03
C LEU A 189 19.61 5.84 28.47
#